data_4d69c31dd836ac813772e35830383aed
#
_entry.id   4d69c31dd836ac813772e35830383aed
#
_cell.length_a   1.000
_cell.length_b   1.000
_cell.length_c   1.000
_cell.angle_alpha   90.00
_cell.angle_beta   90.00
_cell.angle_gamma   90.00
#
_symmetry.space_group_name_H-M   'P 1'
#
loop_
_entity.id
_entity.type
_entity.pdbx_description
1 polymer ?
#
loop_
_entity_poly.entity_id
_entity_poly.type
_entity_poly.pdbx_seq_one_letter_code
_entity_poly.pdbx_strand_id
1 'polypeptide(L)'
;ADSVDLKFSAGIAELIYDPIHLKQTYLEGSLKNKQLVLDFNSKNDTVQVLHISSSLVFQKDTLKLHIYPENLTLNNKQWEIPEDNNIVIAESYADFQNVLLSRNSQKLEISTKIPKMKVDHIGILFENFQLQTFLSFFNPDEALAKGKVEGDFVILNPYAATGLAANIDIKDFQVLSNPLGMLTLDASSKSLSEYG
;
A
#
# COMPACT_ATOMS: atom_id res chain seq x y z
N ALA A 1 20.05 4.82 30.57
CA ALA A 1 18.78 5.12 29.89
C ALA A 1 17.90 3.88 30.02
N ASP A 2 16.79 3.99 30.77
CA ASP A 2 15.90 2.88 31.05
C ASP A 2 15.29 2.40 29.72
N SER A 3 15.47 1.12 29.42
CA SER A 3 14.82 0.50 28.27
C SER A 3 13.36 0.23 28.65
N VAL A 4 12.43 0.90 28.00
CA VAL A 4 11.01 0.55 28.14
C VAL A 4 10.78 -0.75 27.37
N ASP A 5 10.27 -1.76 28.06
CA ASP A 5 9.78 -2.99 27.47
C ASP A 5 8.27 -3.03 27.71
N LEU A 6 7.49 -2.85 26.67
CA LEU A 6 6.03 -2.81 26.71
C LEU A 6 5.47 -3.81 25.71
N LYS A 7 4.53 -4.65 26.19
CA LYS A 7 3.72 -5.51 25.30
C LYS A 7 2.26 -5.14 25.47
N PHE A 8 1.53 -5.13 24.38
CA PHE A 8 0.09 -4.90 24.38
C PHE A 8 -0.59 -5.76 23.31
N SER A 9 -1.86 -6.02 23.53
CA SER A 9 -2.73 -6.66 22.56
C SER A 9 -4.11 -6.01 22.60
N ALA A 10 -4.75 -5.91 21.44
CA ALA A 10 -6.12 -5.46 21.32
C ALA A 10 -6.85 -6.37 20.33
N GLY A 11 -8.09 -6.73 20.67
CA GLY A 11 -8.93 -7.54 19.80
C GLY A 11 -10.27 -6.86 19.56
N ILE A 12 -10.74 -6.90 18.33
CA ILE A 12 -12.04 -6.39 17.89
C ILE A 12 -12.78 -7.54 17.21
N ALA A 13 -13.96 -7.89 17.71
CA ALA A 13 -14.77 -8.97 17.14
C ALA A 13 -15.21 -8.64 15.71
N GLU A 14 -15.60 -7.39 15.49
CA GLU A 14 -16.07 -6.90 14.19
C GLU A 14 -15.80 -5.39 14.08
N LEU A 15 -15.22 -4.97 12.95
CA LEU A 15 -15.03 -3.58 12.57
C LEU A 15 -15.70 -3.34 11.24
N ILE A 16 -16.72 -2.49 11.24
CA ILE A 16 -17.43 -2.07 10.03
C ILE A 16 -17.16 -0.58 9.82
N TYR A 17 -16.48 -0.27 8.74
CA TYR A 17 -16.26 1.09 8.25
C TYR A 17 -16.37 1.04 6.73
N ASP A 18 -17.56 1.35 6.21
CA ASP A 18 -17.88 1.20 4.78
C ASP A 18 -16.81 1.85 3.88
N PRO A 19 -16.19 1.10 2.96
CA PRO A 19 -16.49 -0.27 2.53
C PRO A 19 -15.71 -1.40 3.27
N ILE A 20 -15.01 -1.10 4.35
CA ILE A 20 -14.14 -2.04 5.07
C ILE A 20 -14.96 -2.82 6.10
N HIS A 21 -14.97 -4.14 5.99
CA HIS A 21 -15.57 -5.04 6.98
C HIS A 21 -14.54 -6.09 7.40
N LEU A 22 -14.02 -5.95 8.61
CA LEU A 22 -13.04 -6.86 9.21
C LEU A 22 -13.67 -7.57 10.41
N LYS A 23 -13.51 -8.88 10.47
CA LYS A 23 -13.94 -9.72 11.61
C LYS A 23 -12.72 -10.28 12.31
N GLN A 24 -12.89 -10.65 13.58
CA GLN A 24 -11.85 -11.28 14.39
C GLN A 24 -10.47 -10.62 14.18
N THR A 25 -10.43 -9.31 14.39
CA THR A 25 -9.24 -8.48 14.17
C THR A 25 -8.44 -8.39 15.46
N TYR A 26 -7.14 -8.64 15.36
CA TYR A 26 -6.19 -8.58 16.48
C TYR A 26 -5.01 -7.70 16.10
N LEU A 27 -4.60 -6.87 17.03
CA LEU A 27 -3.37 -6.10 16.97
C LEU A 27 -2.52 -6.48 18.17
N GLU A 28 -1.35 -7.02 17.93
CA GLU A 28 -0.33 -7.27 18.96
C GLU A 28 0.84 -6.32 18.74
N GLY A 29 1.42 -5.84 19.85
CA GLY A 29 2.56 -4.94 19.77
C GLY A 29 3.55 -5.18 20.87
N SER A 30 4.83 -4.98 20.56
CA SER A 30 5.92 -4.96 21.52
C SER A 30 6.88 -3.81 21.24
N LEU A 31 7.11 -2.99 22.25
CA LEU A 31 8.07 -1.89 22.21
C LEU A 31 9.30 -2.27 23.03
N LYS A 32 10.46 -2.32 22.40
CA LYS A 32 11.75 -2.57 23.05
C LYS A 32 12.86 -1.77 22.36
N ASN A 33 13.69 -1.10 23.14
CA ASN A 33 14.85 -0.36 22.62
C ASN A 33 14.48 0.65 21.51
N LYS A 34 13.35 1.36 21.64
CA LYS A 34 12.81 2.30 20.63
C LYS A 34 12.33 1.64 19.31
N GLN A 35 12.27 0.34 19.26
CA GLN A 35 11.66 -0.40 18.17
C GLN A 35 10.30 -0.92 18.62
N LEU A 36 9.27 -0.54 17.89
CA LEU A 36 7.92 -1.06 18.02
C LEU A 36 7.69 -2.12 16.94
N VAL A 37 7.44 -3.34 17.34
CA VAL A 37 7.00 -4.43 16.45
C VAL A 37 5.50 -4.54 16.56
N LEU A 38 4.81 -4.57 15.44
CA LEU A 38 3.36 -4.70 15.33
C LEU A 38 3.02 -5.94 14.49
N ASP A 39 2.04 -6.69 14.96
CA ASP A 39 1.40 -7.76 14.20
C ASP A 39 -0.10 -7.46 14.11
N PHE A 40 -0.58 -7.24 12.90
CA PHE A 40 -1.98 -6.96 12.60
C PHE A 40 -2.59 -8.12 11.82
N ASN A 41 -3.64 -8.69 12.37
CA ASN A 41 -4.23 -9.92 11.89
C ASN A 41 -5.76 -9.82 11.88
N SER A 42 -6.39 -10.20 10.77
CA SER A 42 -7.84 -10.30 10.67
C SER A 42 -8.25 -11.58 9.96
N LYS A 43 -9.27 -12.25 10.48
CA LYS A 43 -9.84 -13.49 9.94
C LYS A 43 -11.33 -13.34 9.71
N ASN A 44 -11.83 -14.00 8.69
CA ASN A 44 -13.25 -14.25 8.53
C ASN A 44 -13.47 -15.75 8.72
N ASP A 45 -14.03 -16.12 9.86
CA ASP A 45 -14.08 -17.48 10.35
C ASP A 45 -12.67 -18.14 10.45
N THR A 46 -12.35 -19.07 9.57
CA THR A 46 -11.04 -19.73 9.50
C THR A 46 -10.10 -19.17 8.43
N VAL A 47 -10.58 -18.25 7.60
CA VAL A 47 -9.82 -17.70 6.48
C VAL A 47 -9.08 -16.44 6.92
N GLN A 48 -7.76 -16.42 6.73
CA GLN A 48 -6.93 -15.24 6.92
C GLN A 48 -7.27 -14.20 5.84
N VAL A 49 -7.82 -13.06 6.25
CA VAL A 49 -8.17 -11.97 5.33
C VAL A 49 -7.04 -10.97 5.22
N LEU A 50 -6.42 -10.63 6.36
CA LEU A 50 -5.36 -9.67 6.44
C LEU A 50 -4.32 -10.14 7.47
N HIS A 51 -3.04 -10.06 7.12
CA HIS A 51 -1.93 -10.23 8.06
C HIS A 51 -0.77 -9.36 7.61
N ILE A 52 -0.38 -8.43 8.47
CA ILE A 52 0.77 -7.55 8.25
C ILE A 52 1.57 -7.51 9.55
N SER A 53 2.79 -8.01 9.50
CA SER A 53 3.76 -7.84 10.57
C SER A 53 4.77 -6.78 10.16
N SER A 54 5.14 -5.89 11.07
CA SER A 54 6.02 -4.76 10.76
C SER A 54 6.82 -4.31 11.96
N SER A 55 7.91 -3.60 11.72
CA SER A 55 8.64 -2.89 12.76
C SER A 55 8.78 -1.41 12.45
N LEU A 56 8.63 -0.59 13.49
CA LEU A 56 8.81 0.86 13.44
C LEU A 56 9.93 1.27 14.39
N VAL A 57 10.84 2.09 13.88
CA VAL A 57 11.95 2.65 14.66
C VAL A 57 11.88 4.17 14.61
N PHE A 58 11.73 4.79 15.77
CA PHE A 58 11.71 6.24 15.91
C PHE A 58 13.13 6.76 16.16
N GLN A 59 13.67 7.57 15.25
CA GLN A 59 14.99 8.17 15.33
C GLN A 59 14.90 9.68 15.13
N LYS A 60 15.04 10.46 16.22
CA LYS A 60 14.91 11.93 16.19
C LYS A 60 13.64 12.34 15.42
N ASP A 61 13.82 12.85 14.20
CA ASP A 61 12.75 13.40 13.35
C ASP A 61 12.34 12.46 12.22
N THR A 62 12.74 11.19 12.31
CA THR A 62 12.42 10.17 11.29
C THR A 62 11.73 8.96 11.90
N LEU A 63 10.77 8.42 11.15
CA LEU A 63 10.15 7.13 11.36
C LEU A 63 10.64 6.17 10.29
N LYS A 64 11.21 5.04 10.70
CA LYS A 64 11.55 3.94 9.79
C LYS A 64 10.58 2.81 9.97
N LEU A 65 9.96 2.39 8.89
CA LEU A 65 9.03 1.27 8.84
C LEU A 65 9.63 0.16 7.95
N HIS A 66 9.61 -1.05 8.46
CA HIS A 66 9.92 -2.27 7.71
C HIS A 66 8.74 -3.22 7.81
N ILE A 67 8.34 -3.83 6.69
CA ILE A 67 7.28 -4.83 6.61
C ILE A 67 7.94 -6.20 6.52
N TYR A 68 7.61 -7.09 7.45
CA TYR A 68 8.14 -8.45 7.40
C TYR A 68 7.46 -9.26 6.28
N PRO A 69 8.23 -10.00 5.47
CA PRO A 69 7.69 -10.76 4.34
C PRO A 69 6.87 -11.98 4.76
N GLU A 70 7.08 -12.48 6.00
CA GLU A 70 6.47 -13.71 6.45
C GLU A 70 4.96 -13.60 6.56
N ASN A 71 4.27 -14.43 5.80
CA ASN A 71 2.80 -14.54 5.80
C ASN A 71 2.05 -13.25 5.46
N LEU A 72 2.70 -12.32 4.75
CA LEU A 72 2.03 -11.10 4.30
C LEU A 72 0.78 -11.46 3.50
N THR A 73 -0.38 -11.18 4.08
CA THR A 73 -1.67 -11.51 3.50
C THR A 73 -2.50 -10.24 3.35
N LEU A 74 -2.94 -9.95 2.14
CA LEU A 74 -3.81 -8.83 1.82
C LEU A 74 -5.02 -9.36 1.05
N ASN A 75 -6.21 -9.10 1.58
CA ASN A 75 -7.48 -9.55 1.01
C ASN A 75 -7.49 -11.06 0.68
N ASN A 76 -7.24 -11.91 1.68
CA ASN A 76 -7.11 -13.37 1.61
C ASN A 76 -6.12 -13.91 0.56
N LYS A 77 -5.16 -13.11 0.14
CA LYS A 77 -4.12 -13.47 -0.82
C LYS A 77 -2.76 -13.26 -0.19
N GLN A 78 -1.88 -14.24 -0.31
CA GLN A 78 -0.48 -14.08 0.07
C GLN A 78 0.25 -13.23 -0.95
N TRP A 79 1.05 -12.29 -0.45
CA TRP A 79 1.90 -11.40 -1.21
C TRP A 79 3.35 -11.54 -0.75
N GLU A 80 4.25 -11.26 -1.65
CA GLU A 80 5.67 -11.20 -1.39
C GLU A 80 6.12 -9.75 -1.34
N ILE A 81 7.06 -9.46 -0.44
CA ILE A 81 7.75 -8.19 -0.35
C ILE A 81 9.25 -8.50 -0.08
N PRO A 82 10.22 -7.79 -0.69
CA PRO A 82 11.64 -7.99 -0.40
C PRO A 82 11.96 -7.87 1.10
N GLU A 83 12.86 -8.72 1.59
CA GLU A 83 13.31 -8.68 2.99
C GLU A 83 14.00 -7.38 3.38
N ASP A 84 14.61 -6.70 2.41
CA ASP A 84 15.32 -5.43 2.59
C ASP A 84 14.44 -4.20 2.30
N ASN A 85 13.10 -4.37 2.29
CA ASN A 85 12.19 -3.25 2.17
C ASN A 85 12.35 -2.28 3.34
N ASN A 86 12.29 -0.99 3.05
CA ASN A 86 12.41 0.04 4.07
C ASN A 86 11.69 1.32 3.63
N ILE A 87 10.90 1.87 4.53
CA ILE A 87 10.19 3.13 4.34
C ILE A 87 10.70 4.10 5.39
N VAL A 88 11.24 5.23 4.96
CA VAL A 88 11.67 6.31 5.85
C VAL A 88 10.74 7.50 5.65
N ILE A 89 10.17 7.99 6.73
CA ILE A 89 9.28 9.17 6.71
C ILE A 89 9.86 10.22 7.65
N ALA A 90 10.00 11.44 7.14
CA ALA A 90 10.36 12.63 7.89
C ALA A 90 9.37 13.77 7.58
N GLU A 91 9.50 14.90 8.27
CA GLU A 91 8.62 16.06 8.06
C GLU A 91 8.67 16.59 6.61
N SER A 92 9.82 16.51 5.96
CA SER A 92 10.06 17.11 4.63
C SER A 92 10.45 16.12 3.54
N TYR A 93 10.50 14.82 3.82
CA TYR A 93 10.77 13.81 2.82
C TYR A 93 10.24 12.43 3.21
N ALA A 94 10.02 11.58 2.21
CA ALA A 94 9.88 10.14 2.36
C ALA A 94 10.87 9.43 1.42
N ASP A 95 11.35 8.26 1.80
CA ASP A 95 12.14 7.37 0.95
C ASP A 95 11.56 5.96 1.01
N PHE A 96 11.30 5.38 -0.14
CA PHE A 96 10.76 4.02 -0.28
C PHE A 96 11.82 3.17 -0.98
N GLN A 97 12.39 2.24 -0.26
CA GLN A 97 13.43 1.33 -0.74
C GLN A 97 12.86 -0.08 -0.80
N ASN A 98 12.89 -0.70 -1.97
CA ASN A 98 12.43 -2.06 -2.22
C ASN A 98 11.00 -2.35 -1.73
N VAL A 99 10.12 -1.35 -1.79
CA VAL A 99 8.70 -1.49 -1.44
C VAL A 99 7.95 -2.02 -2.67
N LEU A 100 8.18 -3.29 -2.96
CA LEU A 100 7.62 -4.01 -4.11
C LEU A 100 6.73 -5.15 -3.62
N LEU A 101 5.42 -4.98 -3.73
CA LEU A 101 4.47 -6.06 -3.53
C LEU A 101 4.34 -6.88 -4.80
N SER A 102 4.57 -8.19 -4.70
CA SER A 102 4.42 -9.11 -5.83
C SER A 102 3.56 -10.31 -5.49
N ARG A 103 2.81 -10.79 -6.49
CA ARG A 103 2.00 -12.00 -6.41
C ARG A 103 1.74 -12.55 -7.80
N ASN A 104 2.23 -13.76 -8.10
CA ASN A 104 2.24 -14.31 -9.45
C ASN A 104 2.97 -13.33 -10.41
N SER A 105 2.29 -12.86 -11.47
CA SER A 105 2.83 -11.86 -12.40
C SER A 105 2.48 -10.41 -12.03
N GLN A 106 1.70 -10.20 -10.97
CA GLN A 106 1.30 -8.86 -10.54
C GLN A 106 2.39 -8.21 -9.72
N LYS A 107 2.65 -6.93 -9.96
CA LYS A 107 3.55 -6.11 -9.15
C LYS A 107 2.93 -4.75 -8.89
N LEU A 108 3.15 -4.25 -7.68
CA LEU A 108 2.89 -2.89 -7.26
C LEU A 108 4.14 -2.41 -6.50
N GLU A 109 4.78 -1.39 -7.03
CA GLU A 109 5.96 -0.77 -6.40
C GLU A 109 5.63 0.65 -5.95
N ILE A 110 6.08 1.00 -4.74
CA ILE A 110 6.10 2.40 -4.28
C ILE A 110 7.56 2.85 -4.27
N SER A 111 7.86 3.93 -4.97
CA SER A 111 9.23 4.39 -5.18
C SER A 111 9.33 5.92 -5.21
N THR A 112 10.43 6.42 -4.67
CA THR A 112 10.89 7.81 -4.82
C THR A 112 11.96 7.97 -5.88
N LYS A 113 12.25 6.90 -6.65
CA LYS A 113 13.36 6.82 -7.61
C LYS A 113 12.92 6.40 -9.00
N ILE A 114 11.94 7.12 -9.57
CA ILE A 114 11.52 6.90 -10.96
C ILE A 114 12.50 7.61 -11.90
N PRO A 115 13.23 6.89 -12.78
CA PRO A 115 14.35 7.46 -13.56
C PRO A 115 13.99 8.65 -14.45
N LYS A 116 12.75 8.76 -14.88
CA LYS A 116 12.26 9.84 -15.76
C LYS A 116 11.92 11.13 -15.01
N MET A 117 11.79 11.07 -13.68
CA MET A 117 11.39 12.20 -12.84
C MET A 117 12.61 13.03 -12.43
N LYS A 118 12.49 14.36 -12.57
CA LYS A 118 13.57 15.33 -12.25
C LYS A 118 13.27 16.13 -10.99
N VAL A 119 12.11 15.93 -10.39
CA VAL A 119 11.66 16.60 -9.16
C VAL A 119 11.42 15.56 -8.08
N ASP A 120 11.35 15.97 -6.83
CA ASP A 120 10.96 15.10 -5.73
C ASP A 120 9.59 14.49 -6.01
N HIS A 121 9.47 13.21 -5.80
CA HIS A 121 8.24 12.49 -6.14
C HIS A 121 8.04 11.22 -5.31
N ILE A 122 6.79 10.81 -5.23
CA ILE A 122 6.39 9.48 -4.76
C ILE A 122 5.55 8.85 -5.87
N GLY A 123 6.01 7.75 -6.42
CA GLY A 123 5.31 7.03 -7.47
C GLY A 123 4.78 5.68 -7.03
N ILE A 124 3.65 5.30 -7.59
CA ILE A 124 3.09 3.95 -7.51
C ILE A 124 3.15 3.39 -8.93
N LEU A 125 3.92 2.32 -9.12
CA LEU A 125 4.12 1.66 -10.41
C LEU A 125 3.34 0.34 -10.41
N PHE A 126 2.67 0.07 -11.52
CA PHE A 126 1.88 -1.14 -11.73
C PHE A 126 2.45 -1.94 -12.88
N GLU A 127 2.66 -3.24 -12.67
CA GLU A 127 3.03 -4.20 -13.72
C GLU A 127 2.09 -5.40 -13.65
N ASN A 128 1.35 -5.67 -14.71
CA ASN A 128 0.34 -6.73 -14.81
C ASN A 128 -0.65 -6.76 -13.62
N PHE A 129 -0.87 -5.62 -12.97
CA PHE A 129 -1.64 -5.55 -11.73
C PHE A 129 -3.13 -5.70 -12.05
N GLN A 130 -3.80 -6.63 -11.36
CA GLN A 130 -5.22 -6.90 -11.63
C GLN A 130 -6.09 -5.83 -10.97
N LEU A 131 -6.84 -5.06 -11.77
CA LEU A 131 -7.75 -4.02 -11.28
C LEU A 131 -8.74 -4.56 -10.25
N GLN A 132 -9.28 -5.75 -10.47
CA GLN A 132 -10.17 -6.41 -9.53
C GLN A 132 -9.50 -6.75 -8.19
N THR A 133 -8.19 -6.94 -8.14
CA THR A 133 -7.45 -7.10 -6.89
C THR A 133 -7.53 -5.83 -6.06
N PHE A 134 -7.34 -4.66 -6.68
CA PHE A 134 -7.48 -3.37 -6.02
C PHE A 134 -8.93 -3.12 -5.58
N LEU A 135 -9.88 -3.31 -6.47
CA LEU A 135 -11.30 -3.08 -6.18
C LEU A 135 -11.85 -4.01 -5.10
N SER A 136 -11.31 -5.22 -4.98
CA SER A 136 -11.75 -6.19 -3.96
C SER A 136 -11.40 -5.77 -2.52
N PHE A 137 -10.53 -4.77 -2.30
CA PHE A 137 -10.34 -4.16 -1.00
C PHE A 137 -11.54 -3.30 -0.58
N PHE A 138 -12.29 -2.75 -1.56
CA PHE A 138 -13.44 -1.89 -1.32
C PHE A 138 -14.76 -2.66 -1.42
N ASN A 139 -14.84 -3.61 -2.34
CA ASN A 139 -15.99 -4.48 -2.50
C ASN A 139 -15.52 -5.92 -2.76
N PRO A 140 -15.40 -6.76 -1.70
CA PRO A 140 -14.91 -8.13 -1.83
C PRO A 140 -15.87 -9.06 -2.59
N ASP A 141 -17.17 -8.76 -2.59
CA ASP A 141 -18.19 -9.65 -3.12
C ASP A 141 -18.37 -9.48 -4.63
N GLU A 142 -18.11 -8.30 -5.19
CA GLU A 142 -18.33 -8.04 -6.61
C GLU A 142 -17.27 -7.10 -7.20
N ALA A 143 -16.50 -7.60 -8.16
CA ALA A 143 -15.59 -6.78 -8.94
C ALA A 143 -16.35 -6.03 -10.04
N LEU A 144 -16.74 -4.78 -9.75
CA LEU A 144 -17.44 -3.91 -10.69
C LEU A 144 -16.66 -3.67 -12.00
N ALA A 145 -15.33 -3.72 -11.94
CA ALA A 145 -14.46 -3.63 -13.09
C ALA A 145 -13.31 -4.64 -13.02
N LYS A 146 -12.79 -5.03 -14.19
CA LYS A 146 -11.68 -5.95 -14.36
C LYS A 146 -10.73 -5.41 -15.42
N GLY A 147 -9.49 -5.86 -15.38
CA GLY A 147 -8.46 -5.51 -16.36
C GLY A 147 -7.07 -5.61 -15.77
N LYS A 148 -6.06 -5.51 -16.63
CA LYS A 148 -4.65 -5.50 -16.24
C LYS A 148 -4.12 -4.08 -16.29
N VAL A 149 -3.71 -3.57 -15.16
CA VAL A 149 -3.16 -2.22 -14.99
C VAL A 149 -1.65 -2.26 -15.23
N GLU A 150 -1.19 -1.39 -16.10
CA GLU A 150 0.21 -1.10 -16.38
C GLU A 150 0.44 0.41 -16.27
N GLY A 151 1.63 0.81 -15.83
CA GLY A 151 2.01 2.22 -15.80
C GLY A 151 2.24 2.77 -14.42
N ASP A 152 2.08 4.08 -14.27
CA ASP A 152 2.45 4.77 -13.04
C ASP A 152 1.46 5.90 -12.68
N PHE A 153 1.36 6.12 -11.36
CA PHE A 153 0.73 7.28 -10.75
C PHE A 153 1.74 7.95 -9.84
N VAL A 154 2.01 9.24 -10.05
CA VAL A 154 3.10 9.97 -9.39
C VAL A 154 2.60 11.22 -8.72
N ILE A 155 2.91 11.37 -7.45
CA ILE A 155 2.77 12.60 -6.69
C ILE A 155 4.07 13.38 -6.84
N LEU A 156 4.02 14.56 -7.45
CA LEU A 156 5.15 15.45 -7.67
C LEU A 156 5.26 16.45 -6.52
N ASN A 157 6.49 16.73 -6.06
CA ASN A 157 6.78 17.67 -4.98
C ASN A 157 5.86 17.48 -3.75
N PRO A 158 5.79 16.31 -3.14
CA PRO A 158 4.80 15.99 -2.11
C PRO A 158 4.87 16.89 -0.88
N TYR A 159 6.00 17.58 -0.68
CA TYR A 159 6.26 18.47 0.47
C TYR A 159 6.29 19.96 0.10
N ALA A 160 5.87 20.32 -1.12
CA ALA A 160 5.85 21.69 -1.63
C ALA A 160 4.57 21.95 -2.45
N ALA A 161 4.68 22.56 -3.62
CA ALA A 161 3.55 22.71 -4.55
C ALA A 161 3.25 21.35 -5.18
N THR A 162 2.38 20.57 -4.54
CA THR A 162 2.06 19.19 -4.93
C THR A 162 1.37 19.14 -6.29
N GLY A 163 1.96 18.40 -7.22
CA GLY A 163 1.38 18.07 -8.51
C GLY A 163 1.06 16.58 -8.62
N LEU A 164 0.44 16.20 -9.72
CA LEU A 164 0.13 14.81 -10.05
C LEU A 164 0.53 14.51 -11.48
N ALA A 165 0.97 13.27 -11.71
CA ALA A 165 1.10 12.71 -13.05
C ALA A 165 0.58 11.27 -13.04
N ALA A 166 -0.12 10.87 -14.09
CA ALA A 166 -0.60 9.52 -14.26
C ALA A 166 -0.42 9.11 -15.72
N ASN A 167 0.18 7.94 -15.93
CA ASN A 167 0.25 7.28 -17.22
C ASN A 167 -0.13 5.83 -16.99
N ILE A 168 -1.39 5.49 -17.20
CA ILE A 168 -1.97 4.20 -16.83
C ILE A 168 -2.70 3.62 -18.05
N ASP A 169 -2.34 2.41 -18.40
CA ASP A 169 -3.06 1.57 -19.35
C ASP A 169 -3.77 0.44 -18.61
N ILE A 170 -5.05 0.24 -18.94
CA ILE A 170 -5.82 -0.91 -18.45
C ILE A 170 -6.20 -1.78 -19.64
N LYS A 171 -5.51 -2.90 -19.79
CA LYS A 171 -5.78 -3.89 -20.86
C LYS A 171 -6.91 -4.82 -20.45
N ASP A 172 -7.63 -5.35 -21.44
CA ASP A 172 -8.78 -6.25 -21.24
C ASP A 172 -9.82 -5.64 -20.27
N PHE A 173 -10.02 -4.32 -20.38
CA PHE A 173 -10.91 -3.57 -19.48
C PHE A 173 -12.37 -3.99 -19.66
N GLN A 174 -13.02 -4.30 -18.56
CA GLN A 174 -14.43 -4.69 -18.49
C GLN A 174 -15.11 -3.96 -17.33
N VAL A 175 -16.37 -3.58 -17.55
CA VAL A 175 -17.25 -3.02 -16.51
C VAL A 175 -18.54 -3.82 -16.48
N LEU A 176 -18.94 -4.31 -15.32
CA LEU A 176 -20.13 -5.15 -15.14
C LEU A 176 -20.21 -6.28 -16.18
N SER A 177 -19.08 -6.95 -16.42
CA SER A 177 -18.89 -8.03 -17.41
C SER A 177 -18.98 -7.61 -18.88
N ASN A 178 -19.19 -6.33 -19.20
CA ASN A 178 -19.14 -5.83 -20.56
C ASN A 178 -17.70 -5.49 -20.96
N PRO A 179 -17.13 -6.12 -22.00
CA PRO A 179 -15.77 -5.82 -22.46
C PRO A 179 -15.74 -4.44 -23.14
N LEU A 180 -14.85 -3.58 -22.71
CA LEU A 180 -14.62 -2.25 -23.28
C LEU A 180 -13.26 -2.15 -24.01
N GLY A 181 -12.40 -3.18 -23.88
CA GLY A 181 -11.12 -3.26 -24.55
C GLY A 181 -9.97 -2.64 -23.74
N MET A 182 -9.40 -1.55 -24.20
CA MET A 182 -8.28 -0.86 -23.55
C MET A 182 -8.74 0.52 -23.07
N LEU A 183 -8.39 0.86 -21.83
CA LEU A 183 -8.56 2.19 -21.27
C LEU A 183 -7.17 2.78 -21.00
N THR A 184 -6.90 3.97 -21.56
CA THR A 184 -5.67 4.72 -21.31
C THR A 184 -5.99 6.00 -20.57
N LEU A 185 -5.26 6.28 -19.49
CA LEU A 185 -5.27 7.51 -18.74
C LEU A 185 -3.89 8.16 -18.82
N ASP A 186 -3.82 9.34 -19.42
CA ASP A 186 -2.65 10.21 -19.42
C ASP A 186 -3.09 11.57 -18.86
N ALA A 187 -2.60 11.90 -17.68
CA ALA A 187 -2.98 13.13 -16.98
C ALA A 187 -1.78 13.72 -16.23
N SER A 188 -1.70 15.05 -16.20
CA SER A 188 -0.70 15.72 -15.38
C SER A 188 -1.22 17.07 -14.88
N SER A 189 -0.88 17.39 -13.64
CA SER A 189 -1.07 18.73 -13.05
C SER A 189 0.21 19.13 -12.33
N LYS A 190 0.63 20.39 -12.54
CA LYS A 190 1.83 20.91 -11.88
C LYS A 190 1.58 21.35 -10.43
N SER A 191 0.34 21.67 -10.12
CA SER A 191 -0.08 22.08 -8.77
C SER A 191 -1.56 21.77 -8.56
N LEU A 192 -1.91 21.23 -7.38
CA LEU A 192 -3.30 21.01 -6.97
C LEU A 192 -3.96 22.29 -6.47
N SER A 193 -3.19 23.35 -6.19
CA SER A 193 -3.71 24.64 -5.69
C SER A 193 -4.26 25.55 -6.80
N GLU A 194 -4.12 25.18 -8.07
CA GLU A 194 -4.64 25.95 -9.21
C GLU A 194 -6.11 25.63 -9.55
N TYR A 195 -6.77 24.73 -8.79
CA TYR A 195 -8.18 24.37 -8.94
C TYR A 195 -8.97 24.68 -7.65
N GLY A 196 -8.91 25.94 -7.27
CA GLY A 196 -9.72 26.51 -6.19
C GLY A 196 -10.74 27.48 -6.71
#